data_7f9c46dbf8611e4027775a3df32bb180
#
_entry.id   7f9c46dbf8611e4027775a3df32bb180
#
_cell.length_a   1.000
_cell.length_b   1.000
_cell.length_c   1.000
_cell.angle_alpha   90.00
_cell.angle_beta   90.00
_cell.angle_gamma   90.00
#
_symmetry.space_group_name_H-M   'P 1'
#
loop_
_entity.id
_entity.type
_entity.pdbx_description
1 polymer ?
#
loop_
_entity_poly.entity_id
_entity_poly.type
_entity_poly.pdbx_seq_one_letter_code
_entity_poly.pdbx_strand_id
1 'polypeptide(L)'
;MAAQEWRIEGPRVLDIGGEGERVERLEVGIVAGRVDVVTHDDSPTARVEVTEVEGLPVRVRWDGGRLRVLHGKEDGFPLLEMLKRTVESFGHNRAVISISVPVATRTSVSTVSATAVVTGVHAKVSVNTVSGTVTLSDLVGPIDLNTVSGPVEGEDLDGPTSVNTVSGSVTLQASRLPTVDANTVSGDIALDLTAGAARIQSSSVSGDVTVRAPLGGFDVEGHTATGHVVVDGRTLLSSRKHGFGGFGGIGGGGRLQEGDGALKVTANAVSGNVVVLRSNAPQDRPATPPVTPPVTPQDSPPEGHEPPATGGTDGPR
;
A
#
# COMPACT_ATOMS: atom_id res chain seq x y z
N MET A 1 25.33 -16.15 -15.32
CA MET A 1 25.79 -16.50 -13.97
C MET A 1 24.96 -17.66 -13.45
N ALA A 2 25.48 -18.51 -12.56
CA ALA A 2 24.69 -19.60 -12.00
C ALA A 2 23.66 -19.05 -11.01
N ALA A 3 22.43 -19.55 -11.05
CA ALA A 3 21.43 -19.21 -10.07
C ALA A 3 21.87 -19.67 -8.67
N GLN A 4 21.73 -18.81 -7.69
CA GLN A 4 22.01 -19.12 -6.29
C GLN A 4 20.69 -19.36 -5.57
N GLU A 5 20.66 -20.37 -4.69
CA GLU A 5 19.48 -20.70 -3.91
C GLU A 5 19.85 -20.97 -2.47
N TRP A 6 19.07 -20.41 -1.54
CA TRP A 6 19.19 -20.62 -0.11
C TRP A 6 17.87 -21.13 0.45
N ARG A 7 17.97 -22.10 1.33
CA ARG A 7 16.86 -22.63 2.11
C ARG A 7 17.02 -22.20 3.56
N ILE A 8 16.02 -21.54 4.10
CA ILE A 8 16.05 -20.89 5.41
C ILE A 8 14.99 -21.53 6.28
N GLU A 9 15.41 -22.15 7.40
CA GLU A 9 14.55 -22.87 8.34
C GLU A 9 14.44 -22.15 9.70
N GLY A 10 15.12 -21.01 9.86
CA GLY A 10 15.13 -20.21 11.09
C GLY A 10 15.65 -18.80 10.83
N PRO A 11 15.85 -17.99 11.87
CA PRO A 11 16.31 -16.62 11.73
C PRO A 11 17.62 -16.52 10.95
N ARG A 12 17.64 -15.68 9.92
CA ARG A 12 18.80 -15.51 9.04
C ARG A 12 18.76 -14.20 8.29
N VAL A 13 19.92 -13.61 8.06
CA VAL A 13 20.12 -12.45 7.19
C VAL A 13 20.95 -12.88 5.99
N LEU A 14 20.53 -12.43 4.80
CA LEU A 14 21.23 -12.62 3.54
C LEU A 14 21.43 -11.28 2.86
N ASP A 15 22.66 -10.97 2.48
CA ASP A 15 22.97 -9.89 1.57
C ASP A 15 23.11 -10.48 0.15
N ILE A 16 22.36 -9.96 -0.81
CA ILE A 16 22.21 -10.54 -2.15
C ILE A 16 22.60 -9.51 -3.20
N GLY A 17 23.44 -9.94 -4.12
CA GLY A 17 24.08 -9.12 -5.13
C GLY A 17 25.54 -8.87 -4.77
N GLY A 18 26.42 -8.88 -5.78
CA GLY A 18 27.83 -8.61 -5.68
C GLY A 18 28.23 -7.36 -6.48
N GLU A 19 29.53 -7.12 -6.60
CA GLU A 19 30.04 -6.04 -7.44
C GLU A 19 29.55 -6.20 -8.89
N GLY A 20 28.81 -5.17 -9.39
CA GLY A 20 28.26 -5.17 -10.74
C GLY A 20 26.91 -5.88 -10.91
N GLU A 21 26.35 -6.48 -9.86
CA GLU A 21 24.99 -7.05 -9.88
C GLU A 21 23.98 -6.07 -9.30
N ARG A 22 22.85 -5.87 -9.99
CA ARG A 22 21.77 -5.00 -9.55
C ARG A 22 20.48 -5.80 -9.40
N VAL A 23 19.77 -5.56 -8.32
CA VAL A 23 18.42 -6.11 -8.12
C VAL A 23 17.41 -5.29 -8.93
N GLU A 24 16.86 -5.90 -9.98
CA GLU A 24 15.89 -5.25 -10.87
C GLU A 24 14.45 -5.67 -10.56
N ARG A 25 14.29 -6.88 -10.03
CA ARG A 25 12.98 -7.46 -9.77
C ARG A 25 12.98 -8.25 -8.46
N LEU A 26 11.99 -7.94 -7.63
CA LEU A 26 11.67 -8.68 -6.41
C LEU A 26 10.34 -9.41 -6.58
N GLU A 27 10.32 -10.70 -6.30
CA GLU A 27 9.11 -11.53 -6.24
C GLU A 27 9.03 -12.18 -4.86
N VAL A 28 7.99 -11.83 -4.10
CA VAL A 28 7.75 -12.38 -2.76
C VAL A 28 6.46 -13.18 -2.75
N GLY A 29 6.51 -14.37 -2.19
CA GLY A 29 5.34 -15.21 -1.98
C GLY A 29 5.32 -15.81 -0.58
N ILE A 30 4.29 -15.48 0.22
CA ILE A 30 4.19 -15.92 1.61
C ILE A 30 2.76 -16.35 1.96
N VAL A 31 2.63 -17.45 2.70
CA VAL A 31 1.31 -18.00 3.07
C VAL A 31 0.70 -17.19 4.21
N ALA A 32 1.35 -17.14 5.35
CA ALA A 32 0.92 -16.39 6.51
C ALA A 32 2.10 -15.72 7.21
N GLY A 33 1.83 -14.75 8.08
CA GLY A 33 2.83 -13.99 8.80
C GLY A 33 2.92 -12.55 8.35
N ARG A 34 4.12 -12.06 8.09
CA ARG A 34 4.36 -10.65 7.71
C ARG A 34 5.49 -10.55 6.69
N VAL A 35 5.32 -9.69 5.72
CA VAL A 35 6.38 -9.27 4.82
C VAL A 35 6.44 -7.74 4.76
N ASP A 36 7.62 -7.22 5.04
CA ASP A 36 7.93 -5.79 4.93
C ASP A 36 8.93 -5.62 3.78
N VAL A 37 8.58 -4.81 2.79
CA VAL A 37 9.46 -4.41 1.71
C VAL A 37 9.74 -2.93 1.87
N VAL A 38 11.00 -2.59 2.10
CA VAL A 38 11.48 -1.22 2.21
C VAL A 38 12.55 -0.96 1.17
N THR A 39 12.75 0.28 0.79
CA THR A 39 13.75 0.62 -0.20
C THR A 39 14.92 1.39 0.39
N HIS A 40 16.02 1.39 -0.35
CA HIS A 40 17.22 2.18 -0.11
C HIS A 40 17.81 2.66 -1.45
N ASP A 41 18.64 3.68 -1.39
CA ASP A 41 19.29 4.31 -2.55
C ASP A 41 20.83 4.21 -2.53
N ASP A 42 21.41 3.68 -1.48
CA ASP A 42 22.84 3.63 -1.20
C ASP A 42 23.56 2.42 -1.84
N SER A 43 22.83 1.41 -2.31
CA SER A 43 23.41 0.17 -2.83
C SER A 43 22.57 -0.44 -3.95
N PRO A 44 23.16 -1.12 -4.96
CA PRO A 44 22.43 -1.90 -5.96
C PRO A 44 21.98 -3.28 -5.45
N THR A 45 22.38 -3.68 -4.25
CA THR A 45 22.17 -5.01 -3.65
C THR A 45 20.83 -5.07 -2.90
N ALA A 46 20.44 -6.26 -2.47
CA ALA A 46 19.29 -6.46 -1.58
C ALA A 46 19.71 -7.11 -0.29
N ARG A 47 18.96 -6.83 0.78
CA ARG A 47 19.08 -7.50 2.07
C ARG A 47 17.77 -8.20 2.40
N VAL A 48 17.84 -9.49 2.68
CA VAL A 48 16.69 -10.31 3.11
C VAL A 48 16.94 -10.76 4.53
N GLU A 49 16.09 -10.32 5.44
CA GLU A 49 16.12 -10.70 6.84
C GLU A 49 14.88 -11.55 7.14
N VAL A 50 15.11 -12.77 7.55
CA VAL A 50 14.08 -13.70 8.00
C VAL A 50 14.18 -13.79 9.51
N THR A 51 13.16 -13.38 10.23
CA THR A 51 13.12 -13.35 11.70
C THR A 51 12.43 -14.55 12.30
N GLU A 52 11.42 -15.07 11.59
CA GLU A 52 10.61 -16.20 12.06
C GLU A 52 10.25 -17.10 10.87
N VAL A 53 10.34 -18.41 11.06
CA VAL A 53 9.89 -19.42 10.09
C VAL A 53 9.23 -20.55 10.84
N GLU A 54 8.00 -20.84 10.51
CA GLU A 54 7.26 -21.99 11.00
C GLU A 54 6.75 -22.83 9.82
N GLY A 55 6.87 -24.13 9.91
CA GLY A 55 6.42 -25.07 8.90
C GLY A 55 7.43 -25.26 7.76
N LEU A 56 7.07 -24.87 6.54
CA LEU A 56 7.96 -25.00 5.38
C LEU A 56 9.07 -23.95 5.40
N PRO A 57 10.27 -24.27 4.88
CA PRO A 57 11.37 -23.30 4.81
C PRO A 57 11.06 -22.15 3.85
N VAL A 58 11.64 -20.98 4.14
CA VAL A 58 11.73 -19.88 3.20
C VAL A 58 12.83 -20.18 2.19
N ARG A 59 12.52 -20.09 0.92
CA ARG A 59 13.48 -20.25 -0.18
C ARG A 59 13.78 -18.91 -0.78
N VAL A 60 15.04 -18.56 -0.84
CA VAL A 60 15.54 -17.36 -1.48
C VAL A 60 16.33 -17.78 -2.71
N ARG A 61 15.96 -17.27 -3.88
CA ARG A 61 16.64 -17.56 -5.13
C ARG A 61 17.06 -16.26 -5.82
N TRP A 62 18.30 -16.21 -6.18
CA TRP A 62 18.89 -15.13 -6.97
C TRP A 62 19.22 -15.63 -8.38
N ASP A 63 18.80 -14.89 -9.39
CA ASP A 63 19.03 -15.25 -10.77
C ASP A 63 19.19 -13.96 -11.62
N GLY A 64 20.39 -13.45 -11.69
CA GLY A 64 20.81 -12.38 -12.59
C GLY A 64 19.91 -11.12 -12.58
N GLY A 65 19.68 -10.52 -11.41
CA GLY A 65 18.83 -9.34 -11.25
C GLY A 65 17.41 -9.63 -10.72
N ARG A 66 17.02 -10.92 -10.66
CA ARG A 66 15.74 -11.34 -10.09
C ARG A 66 15.93 -12.00 -8.74
N LEU A 67 15.35 -11.42 -7.71
CA LEU A 67 15.29 -11.97 -6.37
C LEU A 67 13.90 -12.56 -6.13
N ARG A 68 13.85 -13.85 -5.79
CA ARG A 68 12.63 -14.53 -5.36
C ARG A 68 12.72 -14.97 -3.93
N VAL A 69 11.72 -14.64 -3.12
CA VAL A 69 11.59 -15.03 -1.73
C VAL A 69 10.27 -15.75 -1.57
N LEU A 70 10.29 -17.07 -1.39
CA LEU A 70 9.08 -17.90 -1.37
C LEU A 70 9.00 -18.71 -0.10
N HIS A 71 7.86 -18.61 0.58
CA HIS A 71 7.51 -19.45 1.72
C HIS A 71 6.36 -20.39 1.35
N GLY A 72 6.65 -21.64 1.03
CA GLY A 72 5.68 -22.62 0.56
C GLY A 72 6.23 -23.62 -0.44
N LYS A 73 5.35 -24.30 -1.19
CA LYS A 73 5.73 -25.30 -2.21
C LYS A 73 6.22 -24.68 -3.51
N GLU A 74 6.94 -25.48 -4.31
CA GLU A 74 7.74 -25.04 -5.46
C GLU A 74 7.01 -24.33 -6.62
N ASP A 75 5.71 -24.53 -6.78
CA ASP A 75 5.01 -24.23 -8.04
C ASP A 75 4.50 -22.79 -8.19
N GLY A 76 5.07 -21.82 -7.48
CA GLY A 76 4.62 -20.42 -7.56
C GLY A 76 3.24 -20.22 -6.89
N PHE A 77 2.80 -18.97 -6.82
CA PHE A 77 1.48 -18.60 -6.28
C PHE A 77 0.57 -18.06 -7.40
N PRO A 78 0.02 -18.90 -8.32
CA PRO A 78 -1.08 -18.45 -9.14
C PRO A 78 -2.31 -18.32 -8.26
N LEU A 79 -2.82 -17.11 -8.10
CA LEU A 79 -4.01 -16.78 -7.27
C LEU A 79 -5.20 -17.74 -7.56
N LEU A 80 -5.34 -18.16 -8.82
CA LEU A 80 -6.40 -19.05 -9.26
C LEU A 80 -6.23 -20.50 -8.81
N GLU A 81 -5.02 -20.98 -8.59
CA GLU A 81 -4.75 -22.33 -8.07
C GLU A 81 -4.88 -22.40 -6.54
N MET A 82 -4.63 -21.28 -5.87
CA MET A 82 -4.84 -21.17 -4.42
C MET A 82 -6.30 -21.30 -4.02
N LEU A 83 -7.22 -20.73 -4.79
CA LEU A 83 -8.67 -20.86 -4.56
C LEU A 83 -9.17 -22.31 -4.70
N LYS A 84 -8.45 -23.17 -5.41
CA LYS A 84 -8.82 -24.58 -5.63
C LYS A 84 -8.26 -25.53 -4.59
N ARG A 85 -7.27 -25.15 -3.80
CA ARG A 85 -6.65 -26.02 -2.79
C ARG A 85 -7.32 -25.80 -1.44
N THR A 86 -7.98 -26.83 -0.96
CA THR A 86 -8.64 -26.91 0.33
C THR A 86 -7.74 -26.44 1.47
N VAL A 87 -8.33 -25.64 2.35
CA VAL A 87 -7.75 -24.94 3.51
C VAL A 87 -6.91 -25.85 4.46
N GLU A 88 -7.09 -27.15 4.40
CA GLU A 88 -6.44 -28.12 5.30
C GLU A 88 -4.92 -28.24 5.16
N SER A 89 -4.31 -27.78 4.06
CA SER A 89 -2.86 -27.89 3.83
C SER A 89 -2.04 -26.65 4.28
N PHE A 90 -2.70 -25.57 4.70
CA PHE A 90 -2.02 -24.30 5.03
C PHE A 90 -1.73 -24.10 6.53
N GLY A 91 -2.09 -25.07 7.39
CA GLY A 91 -2.32 -24.93 8.81
C GLY A 91 -1.18 -24.43 9.70
N HIS A 92 0.10 -24.39 9.28
CA HIS A 92 1.21 -24.01 10.16
C HIS A 92 2.38 -23.33 9.41
N ASN A 93 2.13 -22.76 8.24
CA ASN A 93 3.20 -22.09 7.50
C ASN A 93 3.16 -20.58 7.76
N ARG A 94 4.02 -20.09 8.62
CA ARG A 94 4.16 -18.68 8.98
C ARG A 94 5.60 -18.23 8.80
N ALA A 95 5.80 -17.05 8.27
CA ALA A 95 7.11 -16.43 8.23
C ALA A 95 7.01 -14.91 8.46
N VAL A 96 8.05 -14.34 9.06
CA VAL A 96 8.24 -12.90 9.21
C VAL A 96 9.52 -12.53 8.47
N ILE A 97 9.36 -11.72 7.43
CA ILE A 97 10.43 -11.42 6.48
C ILE A 97 10.48 -9.91 6.25
N SER A 98 11.66 -9.34 6.38
CA SER A 98 11.95 -7.96 5.98
C SER A 98 12.93 -7.97 4.80
N ILE A 99 12.60 -7.20 3.76
CA ILE A 99 13.38 -7.16 2.53
C ILE A 99 13.70 -5.71 2.20
N SER A 100 14.98 -5.39 2.13
CA SER A 100 15.46 -4.09 1.69
C SER A 100 16.02 -4.21 0.28
N VAL A 101 15.53 -3.37 -0.66
CA VAL A 101 15.90 -3.40 -2.08
C VAL A 101 16.16 -1.99 -2.62
N PRO A 102 16.87 -1.86 -3.74
CA PRO A 102 17.02 -0.56 -4.41
C PRO A 102 15.67 0.06 -4.78
N VAL A 103 15.55 1.37 -4.65
CA VAL A 103 14.31 2.14 -4.91
C VAL A 103 13.65 1.86 -6.26
N ALA A 104 14.43 1.56 -7.30
CA ALA A 104 13.95 1.29 -8.66
C ALA A 104 13.63 -0.19 -8.93
N THR A 105 13.52 -1.02 -7.89
CA THR A 105 13.24 -2.45 -8.03
C THR A 105 11.75 -2.70 -8.28
N ARG A 106 11.42 -3.36 -9.39
CA ARG A 106 10.05 -3.81 -9.66
C ARG A 106 9.65 -4.86 -8.65
N THR A 107 8.59 -4.58 -7.89
CA THR A 107 8.21 -5.40 -6.74
C THR A 107 6.88 -6.11 -6.98
N SER A 108 6.85 -7.40 -6.76
CA SER A 108 5.64 -8.22 -6.77
C SER A 108 5.52 -8.98 -5.45
N VAL A 109 4.43 -8.75 -4.73
CA VAL A 109 4.14 -9.39 -3.44
C VAL A 109 2.86 -10.19 -3.55
N SER A 110 2.91 -11.46 -3.20
CA SER A 110 1.75 -12.37 -3.22
C SER A 110 1.58 -13.01 -1.84
N THR A 111 0.43 -12.81 -1.22
CA THR A 111 0.14 -13.32 0.12
C THR A 111 -1.19 -14.08 0.16
N VAL A 112 -1.31 -15.05 1.07
CA VAL A 112 -2.60 -15.70 1.34
C VAL A 112 -3.30 -15.03 2.51
N SER A 113 -2.68 -15.03 3.68
CA SER A 113 -3.21 -14.46 4.92
C SER A 113 -2.15 -13.64 5.68
N ALA A 114 -1.06 -13.27 5.02
CA ALA A 114 -0.01 -12.47 5.62
C ALA A 114 -0.29 -10.97 5.48
N THR A 115 0.20 -10.20 6.44
CA THR A 115 0.29 -8.75 6.33
C THR A 115 1.45 -8.39 5.40
N ALA A 116 1.19 -7.51 4.42
CA ALA A 116 2.20 -6.99 3.51
C ALA A 116 2.34 -5.47 3.68
N VAL A 117 3.56 -5.01 3.86
CA VAL A 117 3.90 -3.58 3.88
C VAL A 117 4.91 -3.32 2.76
N VAL A 118 4.65 -2.34 1.92
CA VAL A 118 5.55 -1.95 0.82
C VAL A 118 5.76 -0.45 0.86
N THR A 119 7.00 -0.02 1.01
CA THR A 119 7.34 1.40 1.19
C THR A 119 8.51 1.83 0.31
N GLY A 120 8.41 3.02 -0.29
CA GLY A 120 9.50 3.73 -0.97
C GLY A 120 9.83 3.22 -2.37
N VAL A 121 9.01 2.39 -3.01
CA VAL A 121 9.31 1.82 -4.33
C VAL A 121 8.99 2.82 -5.45
N HIS A 122 10.02 3.21 -6.23
CA HIS A 122 9.87 4.04 -7.41
C HIS A 122 9.94 3.21 -8.70
N ALA A 123 9.08 2.23 -8.79
CA ALA A 123 8.95 1.33 -9.95
C ALA A 123 7.57 0.68 -9.92
N LYS A 124 7.30 -0.24 -10.85
CA LYS A 124 6.05 -1.00 -10.85
C LYS A 124 5.92 -1.85 -9.58
N VAL A 125 4.79 -1.69 -8.88
CA VAL A 125 4.39 -2.53 -7.73
C VAL A 125 3.15 -3.35 -8.10
N SER A 126 3.16 -4.64 -7.79
CA SER A 126 2.01 -5.52 -7.95
C SER A 126 1.78 -6.29 -6.66
N VAL A 127 0.60 -6.15 -6.06
CA VAL A 127 0.25 -6.85 -4.82
C VAL A 127 -0.97 -7.72 -5.04
N ASN A 128 -0.85 -9.00 -4.69
CA ASN A 128 -1.91 -9.98 -4.77
C ASN A 128 -2.13 -10.57 -3.38
N THR A 129 -3.31 -10.40 -2.81
CA THR A 129 -3.63 -10.98 -1.50
C THR A 129 -4.98 -11.70 -1.49
N VAL A 130 -5.10 -12.73 -0.69
CA VAL A 130 -6.41 -13.39 -0.51
C VAL A 130 -7.12 -12.77 0.70
N SER A 131 -6.49 -12.71 1.86
CA SER A 131 -7.15 -12.21 3.08
C SER A 131 -6.25 -11.39 4.02
N GLY A 132 -5.00 -11.15 3.63
CA GLY A 132 -4.06 -10.36 4.44
C GLY A 132 -4.30 -8.85 4.30
N THR A 133 -3.89 -8.10 5.30
CA THR A 133 -3.84 -6.63 5.22
C THR A 133 -2.67 -6.18 4.36
N VAL A 134 -2.91 -5.18 3.51
CA VAL A 134 -1.88 -4.56 2.68
C VAL A 134 -1.76 -3.09 3.02
N THR A 135 -0.55 -2.65 3.32
CA THR A 135 -0.22 -1.23 3.54
C THR A 135 0.82 -0.80 2.52
N LEU A 136 0.54 0.28 1.81
CA LEU A 136 1.41 0.86 0.77
C LEU A 136 1.73 2.29 1.14
N SER A 137 2.99 2.69 1.04
CA SER A 137 3.40 4.06 1.36
C SER A 137 4.52 4.52 0.45
N ASP A 138 4.47 5.78 0.02
CA ASP A 138 5.52 6.43 -0.77
C ASP A 138 5.91 5.62 -2.03
N LEU A 139 4.91 5.34 -2.89
CA LEU A 139 5.13 4.59 -4.12
C LEU A 139 5.04 5.50 -5.35
N VAL A 140 6.01 5.37 -6.25
CA VAL A 140 6.03 6.10 -7.51
C VAL A 140 6.08 5.13 -8.69
N GLY A 141 5.06 5.17 -9.55
CA GLY A 141 4.96 4.31 -10.72
C GLY A 141 3.65 3.54 -10.81
N PRO A 142 3.53 2.60 -11.76
CA PRO A 142 2.31 1.80 -11.93
C PRO A 142 2.06 0.87 -10.73
N ILE A 143 0.83 0.87 -10.23
CA ILE A 143 0.40 0.09 -9.05
C ILE A 143 -0.76 -0.83 -9.45
N ASP A 144 -0.58 -2.14 -9.28
CA ASP A 144 -1.60 -3.15 -9.52
C ASP A 144 -1.96 -3.86 -8.20
N LEU A 145 -3.19 -3.72 -7.74
CA LEU A 145 -3.70 -4.28 -6.49
C LEU A 145 -4.81 -5.28 -6.76
N ASN A 146 -4.64 -6.51 -6.32
CA ASN A 146 -5.65 -7.54 -6.41
C ASN A 146 -5.87 -8.16 -5.03
N THR A 147 -7.05 -8.01 -4.46
CA THR A 147 -7.41 -8.59 -3.17
C THR A 147 -8.74 -9.35 -3.23
N VAL A 148 -8.87 -10.39 -2.45
CA VAL A 148 -10.16 -11.08 -2.33
C VAL A 148 -10.95 -10.52 -1.15
N SER A 149 -10.37 -10.47 0.05
CA SER A 149 -11.10 -10.02 1.25
C SER A 149 -10.26 -9.20 2.24
N GLY A 150 -8.98 -8.99 1.96
CA GLY A 150 -8.11 -8.18 2.84
C GLY A 150 -8.29 -6.68 2.61
N PRO A 151 -8.23 -5.85 3.67
CA PRO A 151 -8.18 -4.42 3.50
C PRO A 151 -6.86 -3.97 2.87
N VAL A 152 -6.95 -2.94 2.04
CA VAL A 152 -5.79 -2.27 1.42
C VAL A 152 -5.80 -0.80 1.82
N GLU A 153 -4.72 -0.37 2.42
CA GLU A 153 -4.48 1.02 2.79
C GLU A 153 -3.26 1.55 2.03
N GLY A 154 -3.40 2.68 1.37
CA GLY A 154 -2.33 3.33 0.62
C GLY A 154 -2.23 4.81 0.95
N GLU A 155 -1.02 5.33 1.08
CA GLU A 155 -0.73 6.73 1.31
C GLU A 155 0.45 7.19 0.47
N ASP A 156 0.42 8.45 0.00
CA ASP A 156 1.47 9.06 -0.82
C ASP A 156 1.81 8.23 -2.07
N LEU A 157 0.80 7.82 -2.81
CA LEU A 157 0.96 7.07 -4.05
C LEU A 157 0.97 8.02 -5.26
N ASP A 158 1.89 7.81 -6.19
CA ASP A 158 2.02 8.62 -7.41
C ASP A 158 2.14 7.73 -8.65
N GLY A 159 1.06 7.63 -9.41
CA GLY A 159 1.06 6.85 -10.65
C GLY A 159 -0.28 6.24 -11.03
N PRO A 160 -0.36 5.63 -12.22
CA PRO A 160 -1.55 4.92 -12.65
C PRO A 160 -1.80 3.69 -11.75
N THR A 161 -3.02 3.56 -11.27
CA THR A 161 -3.39 2.54 -10.27
C THR A 161 -4.56 1.70 -10.75
N SER A 162 -4.41 0.39 -10.68
CA SER A 162 -5.46 -0.60 -10.93
C SER A 162 -5.79 -1.34 -9.64
N VAL A 163 -7.05 -1.38 -9.28
CA VAL A 163 -7.56 -2.01 -8.06
C VAL A 163 -8.66 -2.99 -8.39
N ASN A 164 -8.48 -4.25 -8.03
CA ASN A 164 -9.50 -5.27 -8.15
C ASN A 164 -9.71 -5.93 -6.80
N THR A 165 -10.92 -5.84 -6.25
CA THR A 165 -11.28 -6.47 -4.98
C THR A 165 -12.59 -7.23 -5.08
N VAL A 166 -12.75 -8.27 -4.28
CA VAL A 166 -14.04 -8.97 -4.20
C VAL A 166 -14.83 -8.42 -3.00
N SER A 167 -14.26 -8.41 -1.81
CA SER A 167 -14.93 -7.94 -0.59
C SER A 167 -14.02 -7.13 0.35
N GLY A 168 -12.78 -6.88 -0.05
CA GLY A 168 -11.86 -6.04 0.71
C GLY A 168 -12.17 -4.55 0.52
N SER A 169 -12.04 -3.76 1.57
CA SER A 169 -12.06 -2.30 1.45
C SER A 169 -10.71 -1.78 0.95
N VAL A 170 -10.77 -0.75 0.12
CA VAL A 170 -9.56 -0.08 -0.40
C VAL A 170 -9.62 1.39 -0.07
N THR A 171 -8.62 1.89 0.63
CA THR A 171 -8.49 3.30 1.00
C THR A 171 -7.15 3.82 0.51
N LEU A 172 -7.16 4.77 -0.43
CA LEU A 172 -5.97 5.44 -0.94
C LEU A 172 -6.05 6.92 -0.56
N GLN A 173 -5.09 7.38 0.23
CA GLN A 173 -5.08 8.74 0.79
C GLN A 173 -3.87 9.53 0.30
N ALA A 174 -3.99 10.86 0.32
CA ALA A 174 -2.93 11.82 0.00
C ALA A 174 -2.19 11.49 -1.32
N SER A 175 -2.90 10.93 -2.31
CA SER A 175 -2.28 10.30 -3.47
C SER A 175 -2.50 11.09 -4.76
N ARG A 176 -1.50 11.06 -5.64
CA ARG A 176 -1.56 11.66 -6.97
C ARG A 176 -1.75 10.58 -8.03
N LEU A 177 -3.00 10.24 -8.31
CA LEU A 177 -3.37 9.13 -9.19
C LEU A 177 -3.94 9.68 -10.51
N PRO A 178 -3.13 9.79 -11.58
CA PRO A 178 -3.59 10.34 -12.86
C PRO A 178 -4.62 9.46 -13.55
N THR A 179 -4.57 8.17 -13.32
CA THR A 179 -5.56 7.20 -13.81
C THR A 179 -5.82 6.15 -12.73
N VAL A 180 -7.10 5.88 -12.46
CA VAL A 180 -7.54 4.83 -11.54
C VAL A 180 -8.58 3.96 -12.22
N ASP A 181 -8.32 2.65 -12.25
CA ASP A 181 -9.27 1.63 -12.66
C ASP A 181 -9.62 0.78 -11.44
N ALA A 182 -10.82 0.96 -10.88
CA ALA A 182 -11.22 0.36 -9.61
C ALA A 182 -12.45 -0.54 -9.76
N ASN A 183 -12.28 -1.83 -9.54
CA ASN A 183 -13.35 -2.81 -9.67
C ASN A 183 -13.58 -3.54 -8.35
N THR A 184 -14.82 -3.58 -7.88
CA THR A 184 -15.19 -4.29 -6.66
C THR A 184 -16.49 -5.06 -6.82
N VAL A 185 -16.64 -6.14 -6.07
CA VAL A 185 -17.95 -6.82 -5.98
C VAL A 185 -18.72 -6.28 -4.77
N SER A 186 -18.14 -6.26 -3.58
CA SER A 186 -18.84 -5.82 -2.36
C SER A 186 -17.95 -4.99 -1.40
N GLY A 187 -16.73 -4.70 -1.77
CA GLY A 187 -15.83 -3.85 -0.97
C GLY A 187 -16.01 -2.37 -1.28
N ASP A 188 -15.80 -1.52 -0.29
CA ASP A 188 -15.83 -0.08 -0.46
C ASP A 188 -14.49 0.45 -0.99
N ILE A 189 -14.55 1.47 -1.82
CA ILE A 189 -13.37 2.14 -2.38
C ILE A 189 -13.41 3.61 -2.00
N ALA A 190 -12.39 4.06 -1.28
CA ALA A 190 -12.20 5.46 -0.92
C ALA A 190 -10.89 5.99 -1.52
N LEU A 191 -10.99 7.03 -2.31
CA LEU A 191 -9.85 7.70 -2.95
C LEU A 191 -9.79 9.15 -2.48
N ASP A 192 -8.70 9.56 -1.87
CA ASP A 192 -8.43 10.96 -1.53
C ASP A 192 -7.22 11.44 -2.35
N LEU A 193 -7.50 12.28 -3.34
CA LEU A 193 -6.54 12.73 -4.33
C LEU A 193 -5.95 14.09 -3.95
N THR A 194 -4.66 14.25 -4.17
CA THR A 194 -3.95 15.52 -4.01
C THR A 194 -3.93 16.37 -5.27
N ALA A 195 -4.23 15.77 -6.44
CA ALA A 195 -4.31 16.47 -7.72
C ALA A 195 -5.75 16.54 -8.23
N GLY A 196 -6.16 17.71 -8.75
CA GLY A 196 -7.49 17.91 -9.31
C GLY A 196 -7.69 17.31 -10.71
N ALA A 197 -6.62 16.87 -11.39
CA ALA A 197 -6.67 16.28 -12.72
C ALA A 197 -6.47 14.77 -12.61
N ALA A 198 -7.52 14.00 -12.81
CA ALA A 198 -7.47 12.53 -12.79
C ALA A 198 -8.59 11.93 -13.66
N ARG A 199 -8.35 10.71 -14.13
CA ARG A 199 -9.36 9.89 -14.78
C ARG A 199 -9.63 8.66 -13.92
N ILE A 200 -10.84 8.54 -13.41
CA ILE A 200 -11.27 7.45 -12.54
C ILE A 200 -12.36 6.66 -13.25
N GLN A 201 -12.14 5.37 -13.42
CA GLN A 201 -13.16 4.42 -13.86
C GLN A 201 -13.42 3.45 -12.70
N SER A 202 -14.67 3.32 -12.31
CA SER A 202 -15.04 2.42 -11.24
C SER A 202 -16.25 1.57 -11.61
N SER A 203 -16.18 0.29 -11.25
CA SER A 203 -17.30 -0.65 -11.38
C SER A 203 -17.50 -1.38 -10.05
N SER A 204 -18.71 -1.27 -9.49
CA SER A 204 -19.09 -1.92 -8.24
C SER A 204 -20.38 -2.72 -8.40
N VAL A 205 -20.51 -3.83 -7.68
CA VAL A 205 -21.81 -4.50 -7.58
C VAL A 205 -22.57 -4.00 -6.35
N SER A 206 -21.98 -3.99 -5.16
CA SER A 206 -22.66 -3.55 -3.93
C SER A 206 -21.81 -2.68 -2.99
N GLY A 207 -20.58 -2.39 -3.34
CA GLY A 207 -19.71 -1.51 -2.55
C GLY A 207 -19.89 -0.04 -2.93
N ASP A 208 -19.67 0.84 -1.97
CA ASP A 208 -19.67 2.28 -2.17
C ASP A 208 -18.33 2.77 -2.74
N VAL A 209 -18.42 3.77 -3.62
CA VAL A 209 -17.23 4.41 -4.20
C VAL A 209 -17.23 5.89 -3.81
N THR A 210 -16.22 6.28 -3.05
CA THR A 210 -16.03 7.66 -2.61
C THR A 210 -14.75 8.23 -3.22
N VAL A 211 -14.88 9.35 -3.92
CA VAL A 211 -13.75 10.08 -4.48
C VAL A 211 -13.73 11.48 -3.88
N ARG A 212 -12.61 11.86 -3.28
CA ARG A 212 -12.34 13.20 -2.82
C ARG A 212 -11.18 13.78 -3.64
N ALA A 213 -11.35 14.99 -4.17
CA ALA A 213 -10.33 15.67 -4.96
C ALA A 213 -10.28 17.16 -4.63
N PRO A 214 -9.15 17.85 -4.84
CA PRO A 214 -9.05 19.30 -4.66
C PRO A 214 -10.06 20.07 -5.50
N LEU A 215 -10.31 21.33 -5.11
CA LEU A 215 -11.15 22.25 -5.88
C LEU A 215 -10.66 22.35 -7.33
N GLY A 216 -11.56 22.07 -8.27
CA GLY A 216 -11.32 22.10 -9.71
C GLY A 216 -12.57 21.77 -10.50
N GLY A 217 -12.48 21.79 -11.82
CA GLY A 217 -13.56 21.35 -12.68
C GLY A 217 -13.67 19.83 -12.69
N PHE A 218 -14.90 19.33 -12.77
CA PHE A 218 -15.17 17.90 -12.85
C PHE A 218 -16.15 17.55 -13.96
N ASP A 219 -16.02 16.34 -14.47
CA ASP A 219 -16.94 15.68 -15.39
C ASP A 219 -17.25 14.29 -14.80
N VAL A 220 -18.36 14.20 -14.09
CA VAL A 220 -18.78 12.98 -13.40
C VAL A 220 -19.95 12.36 -14.13
N GLU A 221 -19.79 11.12 -14.54
CA GLU A 221 -20.85 10.28 -15.09
C GLU A 221 -21.00 9.05 -14.19
N GLY A 222 -22.17 8.92 -13.57
CA GLY A 222 -22.46 7.84 -12.64
C GLY A 222 -23.78 7.16 -12.95
N HIS A 223 -23.81 5.85 -12.80
CA HIS A 223 -25.01 5.03 -12.96
C HIS A 223 -25.08 4.01 -11.81
N THR A 224 -26.24 3.96 -11.14
CA THR A 224 -26.53 2.93 -10.15
C THR A 224 -27.97 2.44 -10.31
N ALA A 225 -28.21 1.16 -10.08
CA ALA A 225 -29.56 0.60 -10.20
C ALA A 225 -30.42 0.89 -8.96
N THR A 226 -29.86 0.83 -7.76
CA THR A 226 -30.59 1.05 -6.49
C THR A 226 -29.91 2.02 -5.53
N GLY A 227 -28.71 2.51 -5.84
CA GLY A 227 -27.98 3.49 -5.03
C GLY A 227 -28.19 4.93 -5.46
N HIS A 228 -27.36 5.81 -4.93
CA HIS A 228 -27.36 7.22 -5.26
C HIS A 228 -26.00 7.62 -5.86
N VAL A 229 -26.05 8.56 -6.80
CA VAL A 229 -24.87 9.27 -7.28
C VAL A 229 -24.91 10.68 -6.72
N VAL A 230 -23.97 11.01 -5.87
CA VAL A 230 -23.90 12.31 -5.19
C VAL A 230 -22.60 13.00 -5.62
N VAL A 231 -22.72 14.20 -6.14
CA VAL A 231 -21.57 15.00 -6.54
C VAL A 231 -21.66 16.34 -5.82
N ASP A 232 -20.70 16.61 -4.95
CA ASP A 232 -20.60 17.82 -4.17
C ASP A 232 -21.93 18.19 -3.43
N GLY A 233 -22.53 17.17 -2.81
CA GLY A 233 -23.80 17.28 -2.09
C GLY A 233 -25.06 17.31 -2.98
N ARG A 234 -24.91 17.24 -4.30
CA ARG A 234 -26.03 17.19 -5.25
C ARG A 234 -26.30 15.76 -5.70
N THR A 235 -27.49 15.25 -5.48
CA THR A 235 -27.87 13.92 -5.97
C THR A 235 -28.23 14.01 -7.46
N LEU A 236 -27.56 13.19 -8.26
CA LEU A 236 -27.87 13.06 -9.68
C LEU A 236 -29.04 12.12 -9.84
N LEU A 237 -30.15 12.67 -10.29
CA LEU A 237 -31.37 11.91 -10.64
C LEU A 237 -31.31 11.54 -12.11
N SER A 238 -31.58 10.29 -12.44
CA SER A 238 -31.68 9.84 -13.83
C SER A 238 -32.80 10.57 -14.53
N SER A 239 -32.44 11.45 -15.44
CA SER A 239 -33.40 12.19 -16.29
C SER A 239 -33.94 11.24 -17.36
N ARG A 240 -34.82 10.30 -16.99
CA ARG A 240 -35.58 9.53 -18.00
C ARG A 240 -36.55 10.44 -18.68
N LYS A 241 -36.29 10.79 -19.94
CA LYS A 241 -37.35 11.25 -20.85
C LYS A 241 -38.44 10.18 -20.86
N HIS A 242 -39.68 10.61 -20.60
CA HIS A 242 -40.88 9.78 -20.66
C HIS A 242 -40.92 8.98 -21.97
N GLY A 243 -40.61 7.70 -21.90
CA GLY A 243 -40.92 6.69 -22.89
C GLY A 243 -41.94 5.74 -22.26
N PHE A 244 -43.11 5.66 -22.88
CA PHE A 244 -44.28 4.88 -22.53
C PHE A 244 -43.94 3.42 -22.11
N GLY A 245 -44.29 3.05 -20.89
CA GLY A 245 -44.47 1.65 -20.46
C GLY A 245 -43.24 0.97 -19.84
N GLY A 246 -43.26 0.75 -18.54
CA GLY A 246 -42.45 -0.27 -17.88
C GLY A 246 -41.77 0.17 -16.58
N PHE A 247 -42.05 -0.55 -15.54
CA PHE A 247 -41.48 -0.62 -14.21
C PHE A 247 -40.47 0.49 -13.82
N GLY A 248 -40.86 1.34 -12.89
CA GLY A 248 -40.03 2.40 -12.33
C GLY A 248 -38.77 1.85 -11.66
N GLY A 249 -37.64 1.94 -12.33
CA GLY A 249 -36.33 1.66 -11.71
C GLY A 249 -36.01 2.79 -10.73
N ILE A 250 -35.67 2.44 -9.49
CA ILE A 250 -35.34 3.33 -8.37
C ILE A 250 -33.86 3.77 -8.45
N GLY A 251 -33.20 3.64 -9.60
CA GLY A 251 -31.78 3.91 -9.75
C GLY A 251 -31.45 5.41 -9.90
N GLY A 252 -30.35 5.84 -9.28
CA GLY A 252 -29.73 7.15 -9.51
C GLY A 252 -28.75 7.09 -10.67
N GLY A 253 -28.59 8.20 -11.38
CA GLY A 253 -27.58 8.29 -12.43
C GLY A 253 -27.71 9.55 -13.25
N GLY A 254 -26.63 9.95 -13.86
CA GLY A 254 -26.57 11.13 -14.70
C GLY A 254 -25.15 11.59 -14.91
N ARG A 255 -25.02 12.68 -15.65
CA ARG A 255 -23.76 13.34 -15.87
C ARG A 255 -23.84 14.76 -15.31
N LEU A 256 -22.80 15.16 -14.60
CA LEU A 256 -22.63 16.52 -14.12
C LEU A 256 -21.24 16.99 -14.51
N GLN A 257 -21.19 18.07 -15.28
CA GLN A 257 -19.96 18.72 -15.69
C GLN A 257 -19.93 20.14 -15.13
N GLU A 258 -18.84 20.50 -14.50
CA GLU A 258 -18.59 21.84 -13.97
C GLU A 258 -17.13 22.24 -14.18
N GLY A 259 -16.91 23.47 -14.63
CA GLY A 259 -15.56 23.97 -14.92
C GLY A 259 -14.90 23.31 -16.14
N ASP A 260 -13.59 23.13 -16.07
CA ASP A 260 -12.76 22.59 -17.16
C ASP A 260 -12.83 21.05 -17.29
N GLY A 261 -13.47 20.35 -16.35
CA GLY A 261 -13.59 18.89 -16.38
C GLY A 261 -12.29 18.14 -16.19
N ALA A 262 -11.34 18.72 -15.48
CA ALA A 262 -10.02 18.12 -15.24
C ALA A 262 -10.11 16.79 -14.47
N LEU A 263 -11.01 16.69 -13.49
CA LEU A 263 -11.37 15.44 -12.84
C LEU A 263 -12.46 14.72 -13.64
N LYS A 264 -12.14 13.60 -14.23
CA LYS A 264 -13.11 12.78 -14.95
C LYS A 264 -13.41 11.49 -14.19
N VAL A 265 -14.65 11.32 -13.74
CA VAL A 265 -15.12 10.13 -13.02
C VAL A 265 -16.20 9.44 -13.82
N THR A 266 -15.99 8.17 -14.12
CA THR A 266 -17.02 7.29 -14.69
C THR A 266 -17.24 6.14 -13.72
N ALA A 267 -18.40 6.07 -13.11
CA ALA A 267 -18.71 5.09 -12.09
C ALA A 267 -20.01 4.34 -12.37
N ASN A 268 -19.95 3.01 -12.34
CA ASN A 268 -21.09 2.14 -12.53
C ASN A 268 -21.27 1.26 -11.29
N ALA A 269 -22.44 1.30 -10.68
CA ALA A 269 -22.78 0.45 -9.55
C ALA A 269 -24.12 -0.28 -9.78
N VAL A 270 -24.34 -1.41 -9.14
CA VAL A 270 -25.65 -2.05 -9.12
C VAL A 270 -26.43 -1.58 -7.90
N SER A 271 -25.88 -1.71 -6.69
CA SER A 271 -26.56 -1.29 -5.45
C SER A 271 -25.71 -0.37 -4.56
N GLY A 272 -24.52 0.00 -4.98
CA GLY A 272 -23.65 0.92 -4.24
C GLY A 272 -23.90 2.39 -4.54
N ASN A 273 -23.46 3.25 -3.65
CA ASN A 273 -23.45 4.69 -3.84
C ASN A 273 -22.15 5.15 -4.49
N VAL A 274 -22.25 6.19 -5.28
CA VAL A 274 -21.08 6.89 -5.84
C VAL A 274 -21.09 8.31 -5.29
N VAL A 275 -20.04 8.65 -4.56
CA VAL A 275 -19.91 9.95 -3.90
C VAL A 275 -18.63 10.64 -4.39
N VAL A 276 -18.78 11.80 -4.99
CA VAL A 276 -17.65 12.65 -5.41
C VAL A 276 -17.72 13.95 -4.61
N LEU A 277 -16.65 14.25 -3.89
CA LEU A 277 -16.54 15.40 -3.01
C LEU A 277 -15.36 16.28 -3.40
N ARG A 278 -15.52 17.58 -3.21
CA ARG A 278 -14.42 18.53 -3.28
C ARG A 278 -13.77 18.68 -1.92
N SER A 279 -12.44 18.64 -1.90
CA SER A 279 -11.67 18.98 -0.71
C SER A 279 -11.45 20.50 -0.67
N ASN A 280 -11.97 21.17 0.37
CA ASN A 280 -11.76 22.60 0.58
C ASN A 280 -10.45 22.92 1.34
N ALA A 281 -9.77 21.91 1.84
CA ALA A 281 -8.55 22.12 2.57
C ALA A 281 -7.36 22.22 1.61
N PRO A 282 -6.54 23.28 1.66
CA PRO A 282 -5.15 23.10 1.35
C PRO A 282 -4.66 22.02 2.29
N GLN A 283 -4.15 20.93 1.77
CA GLN A 283 -3.47 19.94 2.61
C GLN A 283 -2.16 20.57 3.06
N ASP A 284 -2.23 21.43 4.07
CA ASP A 284 -1.07 21.75 4.89
C ASP A 284 -0.67 20.42 5.55
N ARG A 285 0.20 19.72 4.87
CA ARG A 285 0.99 18.67 5.50
C ARG A 285 1.55 19.27 6.78
N PRO A 286 1.23 18.78 7.98
CA PRO A 286 1.97 19.24 9.15
C PRO A 286 3.42 18.94 8.82
N ALA A 287 4.22 20.03 8.69
CA ALA A 287 5.64 19.89 8.48
C ALA A 287 6.14 18.91 9.53
N THR A 288 6.69 17.80 9.10
CA THR A 288 7.33 16.84 10.00
C THR A 288 8.22 17.65 10.92
N PRO A 289 7.99 17.67 12.25
CA PRO A 289 8.82 18.46 13.12
C PRO A 289 10.26 18.05 12.86
N PRO A 290 11.19 19.00 12.72
CA PRO A 290 12.58 18.67 12.47
C PRO A 290 13.01 17.67 13.53
N VAL A 291 13.49 16.50 13.10
CA VAL A 291 14.04 15.49 13.99
C VAL A 291 15.18 16.18 14.72
N THR A 292 14.95 16.55 15.97
CA THR A 292 15.99 17.11 16.83
C THR A 292 17.02 15.99 16.98
N PRO A 293 18.26 16.18 16.53
CA PRO A 293 19.28 15.17 16.72
C PRO A 293 19.39 14.88 18.23
N PRO A 294 19.60 13.61 18.63
CA PRO A 294 19.75 13.27 20.04
C PRO A 294 20.83 14.15 20.66
N VAL A 295 20.46 14.88 21.70
CA VAL A 295 21.39 15.70 22.49
C VAL A 295 22.40 14.73 23.07
N THR A 296 23.62 14.79 22.57
CA THR A 296 24.75 14.10 23.17
C THR A 296 24.88 14.62 24.61
N PRO A 297 24.92 13.75 25.63
CA PRO A 297 25.17 14.23 26.99
C PRO A 297 26.51 14.96 27.00
N GLN A 298 26.48 16.27 27.29
CA GLN A 298 27.70 16.99 27.58
C GLN A 298 28.32 16.39 28.82
N ASP A 299 29.56 15.97 28.68
CA ASP A 299 30.41 15.58 29.81
C ASP A 299 30.32 16.67 30.90
N SER A 300 29.89 16.28 32.08
CA SER A 300 29.94 17.10 33.27
C SER A 300 31.41 17.48 33.53
N PRO A 301 31.71 18.74 33.82
CA PRO A 301 33.08 19.12 34.18
C PRO A 301 33.52 18.37 35.43
N PRO A 302 34.80 17.98 35.56
CA PRO A 302 35.32 17.28 36.72
C PRO A 302 35.16 18.11 37.98
N GLU A 303 34.59 17.51 39.03
CA GLU A 303 34.51 18.08 40.35
C GLU A 303 35.87 18.56 40.81
N GLY A 304 35.94 19.83 41.18
CA GLY A 304 37.16 20.45 41.69
C GLY A 304 37.63 19.78 42.96
N HIS A 305 38.87 19.37 42.95
CA HIS A 305 39.64 18.91 44.12
C HIS A 305 39.67 19.99 45.19
N GLU A 306 39.02 19.73 46.32
CA GLU A 306 39.13 20.54 47.53
C GLU A 306 40.49 20.31 48.14
N PRO A 307 41.30 21.36 48.44
CA PRO A 307 42.60 21.16 49.06
C PRO A 307 42.43 20.87 50.57
N PRO A 308 43.32 20.03 51.17
CA PRO A 308 43.23 19.65 52.55
C PRO A 308 43.47 20.80 53.50
N ALA A 309 42.63 20.95 54.49
CA ALA A 309 42.77 21.92 55.56
C ALA A 309 44.06 21.61 56.39
N THR A 310 44.98 22.53 56.37
CA THR A 310 46.13 22.55 57.26
C THR A 310 45.70 22.83 58.68
N GLY A 311 46.08 21.94 59.56
CA GLY A 311 45.90 22.07 61.02
C GLY A 311 46.78 23.20 61.56
N GLY A 312 46.22 23.98 62.45
CA GLY A 312 46.89 24.94 63.29
C GLY A 312 46.68 24.58 64.74
N THR A 313 47.76 24.09 65.33
CA THR A 313 47.96 23.98 66.79
C THR A 313 47.94 25.34 67.42
N ASP A 314 47.34 25.58 68.54
CA ASP A 314 47.97 26.00 69.78
C ASP A 314 46.98 26.18 70.94
N GLY A 315 47.24 25.57 72.02
CA GLY A 315 46.73 25.72 73.33
C GLY A 315 47.34 26.97 74.04
N PRO A 316 47.57 27.13 75.34
CA PRO A 316 46.72 26.72 76.44
C PRO A 316 46.32 27.95 77.30
N ARG A 317 45.25 27.86 78.02
CA ARG A 317 45.10 28.22 79.44
C ARG A 317 43.67 28.07 79.90
#